data_3dac0f3da3bd7d6d8d322159f4b672ff
#
_entry.id   3dac0f3da3bd7d6d8d322159f4b672ff
#
_cell.length_a   1.000
_cell.length_b   1.000
_cell.length_c   1.000
_cell.angle_alpha   90.00
_cell.angle_beta   90.00
_cell.angle_gamma   90.00
#
_symmetry.space_group_name_H-M   'P 1'
#
loop_
_entity.id
_entity.type
_entity.pdbx_description
1 polymer ?
#
loop_
_entity_poly.entity_id
_entity_poly.type
_entity_poly.pdbx_seq_one_letter_code
_entity_poly.pdbx_strand_id
1 'polypeptide(L)'
;QGSPLSPAGWPDKNPYVSIKYSTGNHYNGYMYNRSHSIGDSLGGNATYASKDNFTTGTRPQNVGANNKGGMRFTEMMVEDYWKSNPNSKTVIEYEVIPVYNEKETIPRGSIVNVKSSDNALDSQVIIINSVEGYDVDYNNGHITEK
;
A
#
# COMPACT_ATOMS: atom_id res chain seq x y z
N GLN A 1 1.25 5.68 19.33
CA GLN A 1 1.15 5.83 17.86
C GLN A 1 0.83 7.27 17.51
N GLY A 2 1.61 7.86 16.61
CA GLY A 2 1.34 9.19 16.09
C GLY A 2 0.26 9.18 15.02
N SER A 3 -0.30 10.35 14.72
CA SER A 3 -1.21 10.50 13.59
C SER A 3 -0.40 10.47 12.29
N PRO A 4 -0.85 9.75 11.25
CA PRO A 4 -0.14 9.74 9.99
C PRO A 4 -0.19 11.11 9.30
N LEU A 5 0.89 11.49 8.66
CA LEU A 5 0.97 12.71 7.87
C LEU A 5 0.19 12.54 6.55
N SER A 6 -0.31 13.64 5.99
CA SER A 6 -0.99 13.60 4.70
C SER A 6 0.04 13.55 3.56
N PRO A 7 -0.02 12.54 2.68
CA PRO A 7 0.89 12.41 1.56
C PRO A 7 0.56 13.40 0.43
N ALA A 8 1.49 13.54 -0.52
CA ALA A 8 1.25 14.29 -1.74
C ALA A 8 0.04 13.70 -2.50
N GLY A 9 -0.77 14.58 -3.09
CA GLY A 9 -1.97 14.18 -3.81
C GLY A 9 -3.16 13.82 -2.92
N TRP A 10 -3.02 13.92 -1.60
CA TRP A 10 -4.15 13.64 -0.70
C TRP A 10 -5.30 14.60 -1.02
N PRO A 11 -6.51 14.08 -1.32
CA PRO A 11 -7.62 14.92 -1.74
C PRO A 11 -8.14 15.80 -0.60
N ASP A 12 -8.66 16.99 -0.92
CA ASP A 12 -9.28 17.89 0.06
C ASP A 12 -10.43 17.20 0.79
N LYS A 13 -11.18 16.39 0.06
CA LYS A 13 -12.25 15.57 0.59
C LYS A 13 -12.08 14.13 0.12
N ASN A 14 -11.81 13.23 1.05
CA ASN A 14 -11.69 11.81 0.75
C ASN A 14 -13.07 11.23 0.42
N PRO A 15 -13.32 10.77 -0.83
CA PRO A 15 -14.66 10.31 -1.19
C PRO A 15 -15.03 9.02 -0.48
N TYR A 16 -16.31 8.93 -0.11
CA TYR A 16 -16.89 7.70 0.43
C TYR A 16 -17.45 6.88 -0.74
N VAL A 17 -17.07 5.63 -0.83
CA VAL A 17 -17.41 4.77 -1.97
C VAL A 17 -17.98 3.44 -1.54
N SER A 18 -18.70 2.80 -2.47
CA SER A 18 -19.16 1.44 -2.36
C SER A 18 -18.52 0.64 -3.49
N ILE A 19 -17.61 -0.26 -3.15
CA ILE A 19 -16.89 -1.08 -4.13
C ILE A 19 -17.43 -2.50 -4.06
N LYS A 20 -17.88 -3.02 -5.21
CA LYS A 20 -18.27 -4.42 -5.39
C LYS A 20 -17.19 -5.09 -6.21
N TYR A 21 -16.36 -5.89 -5.55
CA TYR A 21 -15.27 -6.59 -6.23
C TYR A 21 -15.79 -7.76 -7.05
N SER A 22 -15.11 -8.04 -8.17
CA SER A 22 -15.40 -9.19 -9.01
C SER A 22 -15.28 -10.53 -8.26
N THR A 23 -14.54 -10.54 -7.16
CA THR A 23 -14.40 -11.70 -6.25
C THR A 23 -15.64 -11.96 -5.40
N GLY A 24 -16.62 -11.04 -5.40
CA GLY A 24 -17.81 -11.10 -4.56
C GLY A 24 -17.71 -10.34 -3.25
N ASN A 25 -16.53 -9.89 -2.88
CA ASN A 25 -16.33 -9.04 -1.69
C ASN A 25 -16.87 -7.63 -1.91
N HIS A 26 -17.22 -6.97 -0.83
CA HIS A 26 -17.72 -5.58 -0.85
C HIS A 26 -16.93 -4.71 0.13
N TYR A 27 -16.78 -3.44 -0.22
CA TYR A 27 -16.22 -2.43 0.67
C TYR A 27 -17.07 -1.16 0.61
N ASN A 28 -17.46 -0.68 1.78
CA ASN A 28 -18.14 0.61 1.92
C ASN A 28 -17.30 1.46 2.87
N GLY A 29 -16.77 2.57 2.39
CA GLY A 29 -15.91 3.42 3.19
C GLY A 29 -15.18 4.44 2.35
N TYR A 30 -14.17 5.05 2.94
CA TYR A 30 -13.34 6.03 2.22
C TYR A 30 -12.46 5.36 1.16
N MET A 31 -12.36 6.01 0.00
CA MET A 31 -11.59 5.51 -1.14
C MET A 31 -10.10 5.43 -0.84
N TYR A 32 -9.53 6.49 -0.26
CA TYR A 32 -8.10 6.60 -0.10
C TYR A 32 -7.64 6.30 1.32
N ASN A 33 -6.51 5.61 1.39
CA ASN A 33 -5.77 5.38 2.61
C ASN A 33 -4.41 6.09 2.51
N ARG A 34 -3.87 6.49 3.65
CA ARG A 34 -2.48 6.89 3.77
C ARG A 34 -1.64 5.63 3.76
N SER A 35 -1.26 5.21 2.55
CA SER A 35 -0.58 3.94 2.34
C SER A 35 0.88 4.06 2.75
N HIS A 36 1.28 3.25 3.72
CA HIS A 36 2.69 3.15 4.12
C HIS A 36 3.51 2.45 3.03
N SER A 37 4.66 3.01 2.67
CA SER A 37 5.65 2.28 1.89
C SER A 37 6.25 1.16 2.76
N ILE A 38 6.69 1.51 3.98
CA ILE A 38 7.07 0.52 4.98
C ILE A 38 5.97 0.49 6.03
N GLY A 39 5.32 -0.65 6.17
CA GLY A 39 4.19 -0.82 7.07
C GLY A 39 4.58 -0.66 8.55
N ASP A 40 3.61 -0.28 9.36
CA ASP A 40 3.77 -0.07 10.79
C ASP A 40 4.32 -1.31 11.50
N SER A 41 3.87 -2.51 11.09
CA SER A 41 4.35 -3.78 11.63
C SER A 41 5.82 -4.08 11.33
N LEU A 42 6.41 -3.42 10.32
CA LEU A 42 7.79 -3.64 9.89
C LEU A 42 8.74 -2.55 10.37
N GLY A 43 8.24 -1.33 10.58
CA GLY A 43 9.06 -0.16 10.89
C GLY A 43 8.76 0.52 12.23
N GLY A 44 7.77 0.07 12.96
CA GLY A 44 7.39 0.66 14.25
C GLY A 44 7.04 2.14 14.15
N ASN A 45 7.36 2.92 15.18
CA ASN A 45 7.02 4.34 15.23
C ASN A 45 7.70 5.19 14.14
N ALA A 46 8.81 4.71 13.59
CA ALA A 46 9.52 5.42 12.53
C ALA A 46 8.67 5.59 11.27
N THR A 47 7.66 4.75 11.06
CA THR A 47 6.76 4.84 9.90
C THR A 47 5.91 6.10 9.89
N TYR A 48 5.76 6.77 11.02
CA TYR A 48 5.01 8.03 11.14
C TYR A 48 5.89 9.28 11.13
N ALA A 49 7.22 9.11 11.12
CA ALA A 49 8.16 10.21 11.26
C ALA A 49 8.35 11.05 9.99
N SER A 50 8.01 10.51 8.83
CA SER A 50 8.17 11.19 7.55
C SER A 50 6.98 10.95 6.64
N LYS A 51 6.48 12.02 6.02
CA LYS A 51 5.43 11.91 5.01
C LYS A 51 5.93 11.21 3.73
N ASP A 52 7.24 11.08 3.53
CA ASP A 52 7.81 10.35 2.41
C ASP A 52 7.55 8.85 2.49
N ASN A 53 7.19 8.35 3.68
CA ASN A 53 6.75 6.96 3.86
C ASN A 53 5.29 6.73 3.50
N PHE A 54 4.55 7.75 3.10
CA PHE A 54 3.15 7.65 2.77
C PHE A 54 2.91 8.02 1.32
N THR A 55 2.01 7.29 0.68
CA THR A 55 1.44 7.65 -0.62
C THR A 55 -0.08 7.65 -0.52
N THR A 56 -0.74 8.41 -1.40
CA THR A 56 -2.19 8.35 -1.54
C THR A 56 -2.54 7.06 -2.27
N GLY A 57 -3.04 6.08 -1.53
CA GLY A 57 -3.38 4.76 -2.05
C GLY A 57 -4.87 4.49 -2.01
N THR A 58 -5.40 3.87 -3.07
CA THR A 58 -6.77 3.37 -3.05
C THR A 58 -6.89 2.27 -2.00
N ARG A 59 -8.08 2.02 -1.51
CA ARG A 59 -8.32 0.94 -0.56
C ARG A 59 -7.81 -0.41 -1.06
N PRO A 60 -8.07 -0.81 -2.34
CA PRO A 60 -7.53 -2.08 -2.85
C PRO A 60 -6.00 -2.09 -2.95
N GLN A 61 -5.37 -0.97 -3.31
CA GLN A 61 -3.90 -0.89 -3.34
C GLN A 61 -3.31 -1.15 -1.95
N ASN A 62 -3.95 -0.65 -0.91
CA ASN A 62 -3.46 -0.78 0.45
C ASN A 62 -3.66 -2.20 1.01
N VAL A 63 -4.85 -2.79 0.85
CA VAL A 63 -5.20 -4.06 1.51
C VAL A 63 -5.88 -5.09 0.61
N GLY A 64 -6.07 -4.81 -0.67
CA GLY A 64 -6.78 -5.71 -1.59
C GLY A 64 -8.28 -5.82 -1.28
N ALA A 65 -8.92 -6.81 -1.90
CA ALA A 65 -10.36 -7.04 -1.75
C ALA A 65 -10.75 -7.73 -0.43
N ASN A 66 -9.80 -8.43 0.19
CA ASN A 66 -10.03 -9.29 1.36
C ASN A 66 -9.18 -8.91 2.58
N ASN A 67 -8.63 -7.70 2.60
CA ASN A 67 -7.72 -7.20 3.63
C ASN A 67 -6.39 -7.97 3.75
N LYS A 68 -6.04 -8.76 2.73
CA LYS A 68 -4.80 -9.55 2.66
C LYS A 68 -4.01 -9.29 1.37
N GLY A 69 -4.53 -8.45 0.49
CA GLY A 69 -3.91 -8.11 -0.78
C GLY A 69 -3.24 -6.73 -0.75
N GLY A 70 -2.87 -6.24 -1.94
CA GLY A 70 -2.19 -4.96 -2.09
C GLY A 70 -0.88 -4.90 -1.32
N MET A 71 -0.58 -3.77 -0.72
CA MET A 71 0.61 -3.59 0.11
C MET A 71 0.62 -4.55 1.31
N ARG A 72 -0.55 -4.89 1.83
CA ARG A 72 -0.67 -5.83 2.95
C ARG A 72 -0.13 -7.22 2.62
N PHE A 73 -0.25 -7.64 1.37
CA PHE A 73 0.27 -8.95 0.94
C PHE A 73 1.78 -9.08 1.17
N THR A 74 2.55 -8.05 0.81
CA THR A 74 4.01 -8.06 0.98
C THR A 74 4.43 -7.92 2.44
N GLU A 75 3.69 -7.14 3.22
CA GLU A 75 3.92 -7.03 4.67
C GLU A 75 3.72 -8.38 5.36
N MET A 76 2.66 -9.10 5.01
CA MET A 76 2.37 -10.42 5.57
C MET A 76 3.46 -11.44 5.21
N MET A 77 4.04 -11.34 4.03
CA MET A 77 5.15 -12.20 3.61
C MET A 77 6.32 -12.11 4.59
N VAL A 78 6.69 -10.90 5.01
CA VAL A 78 7.76 -10.66 5.98
C VAL A 78 7.35 -11.09 7.38
N GLU A 79 6.13 -10.76 7.79
CA GLU A 79 5.60 -11.16 9.10
C GLU A 79 5.58 -12.69 9.26
N ASP A 80 5.13 -13.41 8.23
CA ASP A 80 5.07 -14.87 8.24
C ASP A 80 6.47 -15.48 8.31
N TYR A 81 7.45 -14.88 7.63
CA TYR A 81 8.84 -15.30 7.74
C TYR A 81 9.32 -15.24 9.21
N TRP A 82 9.09 -14.11 9.88
CA TRP A 82 9.53 -13.95 11.27
C TRP A 82 8.78 -14.86 12.24
N LYS A 83 7.49 -15.11 12.00
CA LYS A 83 6.72 -16.07 12.80
C LYS A 83 7.27 -17.49 12.70
N SER A 84 7.71 -17.87 11.51
CA SER A 84 8.27 -19.20 11.27
C SER A 84 9.74 -19.31 11.69
N ASN A 85 10.44 -18.20 11.85
CA ASN A 85 11.86 -18.15 12.15
C ASN A 85 12.16 -17.15 13.28
N PRO A 86 11.58 -17.30 14.47
CA PRO A 86 11.62 -16.27 15.51
C PRO A 86 13.01 -15.97 16.07
N ASN A 87 13.96 -16.91 15.92
CA ASN A 87 15.33 -16.74 16.40
C ASN A 87 16.34 -16.52 15.28
N SER A 88 15.86 -16.28 14.07
CA SER A 88 16.73 -16.03 12.91
C SER A 88 17.47 -14.69 13.04
N LYS A 89 18.74 -14.70 12.61
CA LYS A 89 19.57 -13.50 12.46
C LYS A 89 19.60 -12.98 11.03
N THR A 90 18.73 -13.50 10.19
CA THR A 90 18.59 -13.08 8.79
C THR A 90 18.22 -11.61 8.70
N VAL A 91 18.81 -10.91 7.75
CA VAL A 91 18.44 -9.54 7.40
C VAL A 91 17.47 -9.61 6.22
N ILE A 92 16.36 -8.89 6.32
CA ILE A 92 15.41 -8.75 5.23
C ILE A 92 15.50 -7.33 4.68
N GLU A 93 15.84 -7.24 3.38
CA GLU A 93 15.77 -5.99 2.63
C GLU A 93 14.36 -5.85 2.07
N TYR A 94 13.71 -4.75 2.39
CA TYR A 94 12.36 -4.43 1.96
C TYR A 94 12.37 -3.05 1.30
N GLU A 95 12.18 -3.03 -0.01
CA GLU A 95 12.24 -1.81 -0.81
C GLU A 95 10.90 -1.56 -1.49
N VAL A 96 10.41 -0.33 -1.40
CA VAL A 96 9.18 0.09 -2.08
C VAL A 96 9.49 1.27 -2.99
N ILE A 97 9.17 1.12 -4.26
CA ILE A 97 9.37 2.14 -5.29
C ILE A 97 8.01 2.56 -5.83
N PRO A 98 7.46 3.72 -5.42
CA PRO A 98 6.26 4.26 -6.04
C PRO A 98 6.55 4.66 -7.48
N VAL A 99 5.62 4.34 -8.37
CA VAL A 99 5.75 4.62 -9.81
C VAL A 99 4.73 5.67 -10.22
N TYR A 100 5.21 6.81 -10.67
CA TYR A 100 4.39 7.94 -11.10
C TYR A 100 4.38 8.05 -12.61
N ASN A 101 3.26 8.53 -13.17
CA ASN A 101 3.21 8.92 -14.56
C ASN A 101 3.49 10.42 -14.66
N GLU A 102 4.61 10.80 -15.27
CA GLU A 102 5.02 12.19 -15.45
C GLU A 102 5.02 12.99 -14.12
N LYS A 103 4.24 14.06 -14.06
CA LYS A 103 4.18 14.96 -12.89
C LYS A 103 2.99 14.67 -11.96
N GLU A 104 2.34 13.53 -12.14
CA GLU A 104 1.23 13.16 -11.26
C GLU A 104 1.72 13.02 -9.81
N THR A 105 0.87 13.37 -8.87
CA THR A 105 1.21 13.38 -7.44
C THR A 105 0.80 12.09 -6.72
N ILE A 106 -0.08 11.30 -7.37
CA ILE A 106 -0.52 10.00 -6.86
C ILE A 106 0.15 8.92 -7.71
N PRO A 107 0.82 7.93 -7.11
CA PRO A 107 1.49 6.89 -7.88
C PRO A 107 0.48 5.99 -8.60
N ARG A 108 0.85 5.53 -9.79
CA ARG A 108 0.08 4.55 -10.56
C ARG A 108 0.16 3.16 -9.95
N GLY A 109 1.21 2.90 -9.22
CA GLY A 109 1.44 1.65 -8.53
C GLY A 109 2.73 1.72 -7.73
N SER A 110 3.10 0.60 -7.14
CA SER A 110 4.36 0.46 -6.40
C SER A 110 5.01 -0.87 -6.72
N ILE A 111 6.33 -0.85 -6.83
CA ILE A 111 7.15 -2.04 -6.95
C ILE A 111 7.70 -2.34 -5.56
N VAL A 112 7.46 -3.55 -5.07
CA VAL A 112 7.98 -4.00 -3.76
C VAL A 112 8.98 -5.12 -3.99
N ASN A 113 10.23 -4.88 -3.58
CA ASN A 113 11.29 -5.88 -3.62
C ASN A 113 11.56 -6.37 -2.20
N VAL A 114 11.49 -7.68 -2.01
CA VAL A 114 11.73 -8.32 -0.72
C VAL A 114 12.82 -9.37 -0.90
N LYS A 115 13.91 -9.24 -0.16
CA LYS A 115 14.99 -10.22 -0.20
C LYS A 115 15.56 -10.46 1.18
N SER A 116 15.68 -11.74 1.55
CA SER A 116 16.33 -12.15 2.79
C SER A 116 17.77 -12.63 2.51
N SER A 117 18.64 -12.42 3.50
CA SER A 117 20.05 -12.85 3.39
C SER A 117 20.23 -14.37 3.32
N ASP A 118 19.23 -15.13 3.78
CA ASP A 118 19.21 -16.61 3.67
C ASP A 118 18.57 -17.11 2.37
N ASN A 119 18.15 -16.21 1.48
CA ASN A 119 17.45 -16.48 0.23
C ASN A 119 16.07 -17.16 0.35
N ALA A 120 15.50 -17.26 1.53
CA ALA A 120 14.16 -17.80 1.73
C ALA A 120 13.08 -16.88 1.13
N LEU A 121 13.32 -15.57 1.17
CA LEU A 121 12.50 -14.56 0.49
C LEU A 121 13.34 -13.94 -0.64
N ASP A 122 12.79 -13.94 -1.84
CA ASP A 122 13.37 -13.29 -3.01
C ASP A 122 12.22 -13.01 -3.99
N SER A 123 11.54 -11.90 -3.78
CA SER A 123 10.31 -11.60 -4.51
C SER A 123 10.26 -10.15 -4.97
N GLN A 124 9.70 -9.96 -6.16
CA GLN A 124 9.31 -8.65 -6.65
C GLN A 124 7.80 -8.67 -6.91
N VAL A 125 7.07 -7.76 -6.31
CA VAL A 125 5.62 -7.66 -6.44
C VAL A 125 5.28 -6.27 -6.97
N ILE A 126 4.41 -6.23 -7.97
CA ILE A 126 3.88 -4.97 -8.51
C ILE A 126 2.46 -4.81 -7.99
N ILE A 127 2.21 -3.69 -7.33
CA ILE A 127 0.91 -3.39 -6.75
C ILE A 127 0.33 -2.17 -7.47
N ILE A 128 -0.78 -2.39 -8.16
CA ILE A 128 -1.44 -1.35 -8.95
C ILE A 128 -2.31 -0.49 -8.02
N ASN A 129 -2.22 0.83 -8.18
CA ASN A 129 -3.02 1.79 -7.43
C ASN A 129 -4.27 2.17 -8.23
N SER A 130 -5.22 1.24 -8.28
CA SER A 130 -6.48 1.41 -8.99
C SER A 130 -7.64 0.86 -8.17
N VAL A 131 -8.85 0.97 -8.68
CA VAL A 131 -10.05 0.47 -8.01
C VAL A 131 -11.09 0.06 -9.04
N GLU A 132 -11.73 -1.07 -8.83
CA GLU A 132 -12.80 -1.55 -9.69
C GLU A 132 -14.01 -0.61 -9.64
N GLY A 133 -14.54 -0.28 -10.82
CA GLY A 133 -15.75 0.52 -10.95
C GLY A 133 -15.54 2.03 -10.99
N TYR A 134 -14.30 2.50 -10.87
CA TYR A 134 -14.00 3.94 -10.85
C TYR A 134 -12.78 4.26 -11.71
N ASP A 135 -12.81 5.46 -12.31
CA ASP A 135 -11.64 6.09 -12.89
C ASP A 135 -11.04 7.06 -11.89
N VAL A 136 -9.73 7.03 -11.75
CA VAL A 136 -8.98 7.84 -10.79
C VAL A 136 -8.20 8.93 -11.55
N ASP A 137 -8.31 10.17 -11.08
CA ASP A 137 -7.42 11.25 -11.50
C ASP A 137 -6.20 11.27 -10.56
N TYR A 138 -5.05 10.87 -11.08
CA TYR A 138 -3.82 10.74 -10.30
C TYR A 138 -3.12 12.08 -10.00
N ASN A 139 -3.69 13.20 -10.44
CA ASN A 139 -3.21 14.52 -10.07
C ASN A 139 -3.84 15.05 -8.80
N ASN A 140 -5.09 14.71 -8.53
CA ASN A 140 -5.88 15.31 -7.45
C ASN A 140 -6.72 14.31 -6.63
N GLY A 141 -6.77 13.06 -7.03
CA GLY A 141 -7.55 12.03 -6.34
C GLY A 141 -9.05 12.06 -6.60
N HIS A 142 -9.52 12.88 -7.54
CA HIS A 142 -10.93 12.85 -7.94
C HIS A 142 -11.26 11.53 -8.61
N ILE A 143 -12.45 11.01 -8.36
CA ILE A 143 -12.92 9.76 -8.92
C ILE A 143 -14.19 9.98 -9.75
N THR A 144 -14.34 9.16 -10.78
CA THR A 144 -15.53 9.10 -11.61
C THR A 144 -15.98 7.65 -11.67
N GLU A 145 -17.25 7.40 -11.37
CA GLU A 145 -17.84 6.08 -11.48
C GLU A 145 -17.94 5.66 -12.95
N LYS A 146 -17.54 4.43 -13.24
CA LYS A 146 -17.64 3.85 -14.59
C LYS A 146 -19.06 3.45 -14.95
#